data_7a2aedefa0eee0a5c1176f0d5729e066
#
_entry.id   7a2aedefa0eee0a5c1176f0d5729e066
#
_cell.length_a   1.000
_cell.length_b   1.000
_cell.length_c   1.000
_cell.angle_alpha   90.00
_cell.angle_beta   90.00
_cell.angle_gamma   90.00
#
_symmetry.space_group_name_H-M   'P 1'
#
loop_
_entity.id
_entity.type
_entity.pdbx_description
1 polymer ?
#
loop_
_entity_poly.entity_id
_entity_poly.type
_entity_poly.pdbx_seq_one_letter_code
_entity_poly.pdbx_strand_id
1 'polypeptide(L)'
;MAEPDLTGQLEKMQRDWDERARENARFYVNTERQDWTDAEFFQSGERTVEEEILTDMINICQGKDPKRMTVLEIGCGAGRVTRALAQVFGRVYGVDISGEMVRQAKAAVADLPHVRIFQNNGKDLDVLGPIRFDFVFSSIVFQHIPSREVIESYIREVHRRLRRGRLFKFQVQGGSLDNSPEDTWLGVTFSEPDTQEMALRCGFEMRYSYGAGTQYYWLWFFRSKFPSRAWWLCEKYWLRAEYHRWRGRVSRALQRL
;
A
#
# COMPACT_ATOMS: atom_id res chain seq x y z
N MET A 1 4.84 28.58 -3.74
CA MET A 1 4.20 27.81 -2.67
C MET A 1 5.31 27.06 -1.96
N ALA A 2 5.38 27.12 -0.63
CA ALA A 2 6.36 26.32 0.12
C ALA A 2 6.11 24.83 -0.15
N GLU A 3 7.16 24.04 -0.35
CA GLU A 3 7.04 22.59 -0.39
C GLU A 3 6.39 22.10 0.91
N PRO A 4 5.42 21.15 0.85
CA PRO A 4 4.83 20.65 2.06
C PRO A 4 5.90 20.02 2.96
N ASP A 5 5.89 20.37 4.23
CA ASP A 5 6.78 19.75 5.24
C ASP A 5 6.36 18.28 5.45
N LEU A 6 6.84 17.41 4.57
CA LEU A 6 6.53 15.99 4.56
C LEU A 6 6.99 15.31 5.85
N THR A 7 8.11 15.76 6.43
CA THR A 7 8.64 15.19 7.67
C THR A 7 7.70 15.49 8.84
N GLY A 8 7.27 16.73 8.99
CA GLY A 8 6.31 17.12 10.03
C GLY A 8 4.95 16.43 9.88
N GLN A 9 4.48 16.22 8.65
CA GLN A 9 3.25 15.47 8.40
C GLN A 9 3.37 13.98 8.82
N LEU A 10 4.48 13.33 8.52
CA LEU A 10 4.72 11.93 8.92
C LEU A 10 4.85 11.78 10.44
N GLU A 11 5.57 12.69 11.09
CA GLU A 11 5.67 12.70 12.55
C GLU A 11 4.32 12.94 13.21
N LYS A 12 3.51 13.86 12.67
CA LYS A 12 2.14 14.07 13.14
C LYS A 12 1.30 12.83 12.99
N MET A 13 1.32 12.20 11.82
CA MET A 13 0.57 10.98 11.54
C MET A 13 0.94 9.86 12.51
N GLN A 14 2.23 9.67 12.78
CA GLN A 14 2.70 8.70 13.76
C GLN A 14 2.18 8.98 15.17
N ARG A 15 2.29 10.22 15.65
CA ARG A 15 1.80 10.61 16.97
C ARG A 15 0.30 10.40 17.10
N ASP A 16 -0.49 10.85 16.12
CA ASP A 16 -1.94 10.75 16.13
C ASP A 16 -2.40 9.26 16.20
N TRP A 17 -1.74 8.39 15.43
CA TRP A 17 -2.05 6.96 15.45
C TRP A 17 -1.55 6.26 16.73
N ASP A 18 -0.45 6.69 17.31
CA ASP A 18 0.00 6.21 18.63
C ASP A 18 -0.97 6.60 19.74
N GLU A 19 -1.51 7.82 19.72
CA GLU A 19 -2.51 8.30 20.68
C GLU A 19 -3.81 7.50 20.54
N ARG A 20 -4.34 7.35 19.34
CA ARG A 20 -5.53 6.51 19.04
C ARG A 20 -5.33 5.07 19.50
N ALA A 21 -4.13 4.51 19.27
CA ALA A 21 -3.83 3.16 19.71
C ALA A 21 -3.81 2.99 21.23
N ARG A 22 -3.34 4.00 21.98
CA ARG A 22 -3.36 4.00 23.44
C ARG A 22 -4.76 4.20 24.01
N GLU A 23 -5.58 5.03 23.35
CA GLU A 23 -6.95 5.28 23.74
C GLU A 23 -7.82 4.03 23.53
N ASN A 24 -7.95 3.56 22.29
CA ASN A 24 -8.70 2.35 21.96
C ASN A 24 -8.32 1.82 20.57
N ALA A 25 -7.21 1.07 20.48
CA ALA A 25 -6.71 0.55 19.21
C ALA A 25 -7.74 -0.22 18.39
N ARG A 26 -8.62 -1.00 19.07
CA ARG A 26 -9.62 -1.82 18.38
C ARG A 26 -10.69 -0.97 17.70
N PHE A 27 -11.18 0.06 18.40
CA PHE A 27 -12.13 1.00 17.85
C PHE A 27 -11.54 1.74 16.63
N TYR A 28 -10.31 2.28 16.75
CA TYR A 28 -9.71 3.02 15.66
C TYR A 28 -9.28 2.15 14.47
N VAL A 29 -9.08 0.84 14.66
CA VAL A 29 -8.86 -0.13 13.57
C VAL A 29 -10.18 -0.58 12.93
N ASN A 30 -11.26 -0.67 13.69
CA ASN A 30 -12.59 -0.98 13.18
C ASN A 30 -13.67 -0.23 13.99
N THR A 31 -14.21 0.83 13.41
CA THR A 31 -15.16 1.76 14.04
C THR A 31 -16.59 1.25 14.16
N GLU A 32 -16.87 0.01 13.76
CA GLU A 32 -18.21 -0.58 13.89
C GLU A 32 -18.68 -0.67 15.36
N ARG A 33 -17.74 -0.80 16.30
CA ARG A 33 -18.04 -0.92 17.74
C ARG A 33 -16.93 -0.29 18.58
N GLN A 34 -17.30 0.26 19.74
CA GLN A 34 -16.35 0.80 20.72
C GLN A 34 -15.79 -0.27 21.68
N ASP A 35 -16.60 -1.28 21.97
CA ASP A 35 -16.38 -2.26 23.04
C ASP A 35 -16.08 -3.66 22.46
N TRP A 36 -15.08 -3.75 21.58
CA TRP A 36 -14.66 -5.02 21.00
C TRP A 36 -14.09 -5.97 22.06
N THR A 37 -14.67 -7.16 22.18
CA THR A 37 -13.95 -8.30 22.79
C THR A 37 -12.85 -8.79 21.85
N ASP A 38 -11.85 -9.52 22.39
CA ASP A 38 -10.79 -10.11 21.57
C ASP A 38 -11.35 -11.01 20.46
N ALA A 39 -12.29 -11.88 20.81
CA ALA A 39 -12.89 -12.83 19.89
C ALA A 39 -13.62 -12.11 18.73
N GLU A 40 -14.47 -11.14 19.02
CA GLU A 40 -15.22 -10.38 18.01
C GLU A 40 -14.29 -9.54 17.11
N PHE A 41 -13.26 -8.92 17.70
CA PHE A 41 -12.29 -8.12 16.96
C PHE A 41 -11.54 -8.98 15.92
N PHE A 42 -11.02 -10.13 16.30
CA PHE A 42 -10.35 -11.03 15.38
C PHE A 42 -11.30 -11.69 14.39
N GLN A 43 -12.51 -12.05 14.80
CA GLN A 43 -13.56 -12.53 13.90
C GLN A 43 -13.90 -11.49 12.81
N SER A 44 -13.92 -10.20 13.16
CA SER A 44 -14.11 -9.14 12.14
C SER A 44 -12.96 -9.10 11.11
N GLY A 45 -11.74 -9.48 11.52
CA GLY A 45 -10.60 -9.66 10.60
C GLY A 45 -10.77 -10.86 9.68
N GLU A 46 -11.33 -11.97 10.20
CA GLU A 46 -11.66 -13.15 9.40
C GLU A 46 -12.72 -12.81 8.35
N ARG A 47 -13.77 -12.06 8.70
CA ARG A 47 -14.76 -11.56 7.72
C ARG A 47 -14.10 -10.71 6.63
N THR A 48 -13.18 -9.81 6.97
CA THR A 48 -12.45 -9.02 5.96
C THR A 48 -11.67 -9.93 5.02
N VAL A 49 -11.03 -10.99 5.53
CA VAL A 49 -10.30 -11.95 4.68
C VAL A 49 -11.27 -12.78 3.83
N GLU A 50 -12.40 -13.20 4.37
CA GLU A 50 -13.45 -13.89 3.60
C GLU A 50 -13.95 -13.04 2.43
N GLU A 51 -14.30 -11.79 2.70
CA GLU A 51 -14.89 -10.87 1.72
C GLU A 51 -13.87 -10.39 0.68
N GLU A 52 -12.67 -9.99 1.11
CA GLU A 52 -11.73 -9.30 0.25
C GLU A 52 -10.62 -10.20 -0.31
N ILE A 53 -10.36 -11.34 0.30
CA ILE A 53 -9.25 -12.24 -0.07
C ILE A 53 -9.77 -13.56 -0.64
N LEU A 54 -10.62 -14.30 0.10
CA LEU A 54 -11.06 -15.62 -0.33
C LEU A 54 -11.95 -15.60 -1.58
N THR A 55 -12.70 -14.52 -1.77
CA THR A 55 -13.49 -14.27 -2.99
C THR A 55 -12.63 -13.98 -4.23
N ASP A 56 -11.34 -13.62 -4.04
CA ASP A 56 -10.46 -13.15 -5.12
C ASP A 56 -9.17 -13.99 -5.26
N MET A 57 -9.17 -15.22 -4.75
CA MET A 57 -7.99 -16.10 -4.75
C MET A 57 -7.43 -16.37 -6.14
N ILE A 58 -8.25 -16.29 -7.19
CA ILE A 58 -7.79 -16.48 -8.58
C ILE A 58 -6.81 -15.37 -9.00
N ASN A 59 -7.09 -14.12 -8.66
CA ASN A 59 -6.22 -12.98 -8.94
C ASN A 59 -5.03 -12.91 -7.99
N ILE A 60 -5.23 -13.28 -6.73
CA ILE A 60 -4.20 -13.24 -5.68
C ILE A 60 -3.18 -14.35 -5.89
N CYS A 61 -3.61 -15.58 -5.99
CA CYS A 61 -2.73 -16.74 -6.05
C CYS A 61 -2.18 -17.01 -7.45
N GLN A 62 -2.97 -16.78 -8.50
CA GLN A 62 -2.58 -17.04 -9.89
C GLN A 62 -1.95 -18.43 -10.07
N GLY A 63 -2.58 -19.46 -9.48
CA GLY A 63 -2.14 -20.85 -9.53
C GLY A 63 -1.04 -21.23 -8.54
N LYS A 64 -0.54 -20.30 -7.71
CA LYS A 64 0.40 -20.64 -6.63
C LYS A 64 -0.37 -21.06 -5.38
N ASP A 65 0.13 -22.11 -4.71
CA ASP A 65 -0.40 -22.52 -3.40
C ASP A 65 -0.25 -21.38 -2.39
N PRO A 66 -1.33 -20.92 -1.74
CA PRO A 66 -1.27 -19.85 -0.75
C PRO A 66 -0.35 -20.18 0.43
N LYS A 67 -0.23 -21.44 0.84
CA LYS A 67 0.70 -21.88 1.89
C LYS A 67 2.18 -21.72 1.53
N ARG A 68 2.49 -21.47 0.27
CA ARG A 68 3.84 -21.17 -0.24
C ARG A 68 4.04 -19.69 -0.56
N MET A 69 3.03 -18.84 -0.34
CA MET A 69 3.10 -17.42 -0.59
C MET A 69 3.67 -16.66 0.60
N THR A 70 4.38 -15.58 0.27
CA THR A 70 4.82 -14.54 1.21
C THR A 70 4.00 -13.29 0.95
N VAL A 71 3.24 -12.81 1.92
CA VAL A 71 2.34 -11.67 1.79
C VAL A 71 2.71 -10.54 2.73
N LEU A 72 2.36 -9.32 2.36
CA LEU A 72 2.53 -8.11 3.17
C LEU A 72 1.18 -7.44 3.38
N GLU A 73 0.90 -7.06 4.62
CA GLU A 73 -0.15 -6.13 4.98
C GLU A 73 0.47 -4.78 5.34
N ILE A 74 0.01 -3.71 4.70
CA ILE A 74 0.40 -2.33 5.02
C ILE A 74 -0.69 -1.72 5.89
N GLY A 75 -0.30 -1.13 7.03
CA GLY A 75 -1.21 -0.63 8.06
C GLY A 75 -1.89 -1.78 8.81
N CYS A 76 -1.09 -2.66 9.41
CA CYS A 76 -1.61 -3.85 10.08
C CYS A 76 -2.37 -3.53 11.38
N GLY A 77 -2.31 -2.29 11.88
CA GLY A 77 -2.95 -1.87 13.12
C GLY A 77 -2.61 -2.81 14.27
N ALA A 78 -3.61 -3.19 15.05
CA ALA A 78 -3.47 -4.15 16.16
C ALA A 78 -3.44 -5.63 15.72
N GLY A 79 -3.23 -5.92 14.42
CA GLY A 79 -3.07 -7.28 13.90
C GLY A 79 -4.36 -8.01 13.53
N ARG A 80 -5.49 -7.29 13.42
CA ARG A 80 -6.81 -7.83 13.15
C ARG A 80 -6.86 -8.69 11.88
N VAL A 81 -6.47 -8.13 10.76
CA VAL A 81 -6.47 -8.82 9.46
C VAL A 81 -5.19 -9.65 9.29
N THR A 82 -4.05 -9.22 9.86
CA THR A 82 -2.80 -9.99 9.83
C THR A 82 -2.97 -11.40 10.38
N ARG A 83 -3.68 -11.54 11.53
CA ARG A 83 -3.95 -12.84 12.16
C ARG A 83 -4.79 -13.74 11.25
N ALA A 84 -5.80 -13.19 10.59
CA ALA A 84 -6.63 -13.91 9.63
C ALA A 84 -5.86 -14.29 8.34
N LEU A 85 -5.03 -13.39 7.80
CA LEU A 85 -4.16 -13.69 6.66
C LEU A 85 -3.20 -14.85 6.95
N ALA A 86 -2.74 -15.00 8.19
CA ALA A 86 -1.86 -16.09 8.60
C ALA A 86 -2.54 -17.47 8.56
N GLN A 87 -3.88 -17.52 8.66
CA GLN A 87 -4.61 -18.77 8.47
C GLN A 87 -4.59 -19.23 7.01
N VAL A 88 -4.44 -18.29 6.06
CA VAL A 88 -4.49 -18.56 4.62
C VAL A 88 -3.09 -18.75 4.04
N PHE A 89 -2.17 -17.85 4.35
CA PHE A 89 -0.87 -17.75 3.68
C PHE A 89 0.29 -18.37 4.49
N GLY A 90 1.35 -18.77 3.79
CA GLY A 90 2.48 -19.45 4.41
C GLY A 90 3.44 -18.55 5.17
N ARG A 91 3.56 -17.26 4.80
CA ARG A 91 4.33 -16.23 5.52
C ARG A 91 3.61 -14.89 5.41
N VAL A 92 3.43 -14.23 6.55
CA VAL A 92 2.75 -12.94 6.62
C VAL A 92 3.67 -11.92 7.26
N TYR A 93 3.75 -10.76 6.63
CA TYR A 93 4.45 -9.58 7.15
C TYR A 93 3.43 -8.47 7.33
N GLY A 94 3.49 -7.78 8.47
CA GLY A 94 2.69 -6.59 8.73
C GLY A 94 3.59 -5.39 8.99
N VAL A 95 3.22 -4.22 8.49
CA VAL A 95 3.87 -2.96 8.83
C VAL A 95 2.83 -1.95 9.29
N ASP A 96 3.20 -1.11 10.26
CA ASP A 96 2.41 0.02 10.71
C ASP A 96 3.33 1.18 11.08
N ILE A 97 2.84 2.42 10.99
CA ILE A 97 3.58 3.62 11.40
C ILE A 97 3.57 3.77 12.92
N SER A 98 2.49 3.35 13.59
CA SER A 98 2.34 3.45 15.04
C SER A 98 3.11 2.34 15.75
N GLY A 99 4.02 2.76 16.64
CA GLY A 99 4.76 1.83 17.51
C GLY A 99 3.84 1.08 18.48
N GLU A 100 2.78 1.75 18.94
CA GLU A 100 1.81 1.13 19.86
C GLU A 100 0.93 0.09 19.14
N MET A 101 0.47 0.36 17.89
CA MET A 101 -0.22 -0.64 17.06
C MET A 101 0.68 -1.85 16.82
N VAL A 102 1.94 -1.64 16.47
CA VAL A 102 2.93 -2.70 16.26
C VAL A 102 3.13 -3.54 17.52
N ARG A 103 3.19 -2.92 18.70
CA ARG A 103 3.31 -3.64 19.97
C ARG A 103 2.10 -4.57 20.20
N GLN A 104 0.88 -4.07 19.97
CA GLN A 104 -0.35 -4.84 20.10
C GLN A 104 -0.45 -5.95 19.04
N ALA A 105 -0.12 -5.65 17.79
CA ALA A 105 -0.10 -6.64 16.71
C ALA A 105 0.89 -7.79 17.01
N LYS A 106 2.09 -7.49 17.51
CA LYS A 106 3.06 -8.52 17.91
C LYS A 106 2.51 -9.43 19.00
N ALA A 107 1.81 -8.88 19.99
CA ALA A 107 1.14 -9.67 21.01
C ALA A 107 0.02 -10.55 20.43
N ALA A 108 -0.77 -9.98 19.51
CA ALA A 108 -1.88 -10.68 18.85
C ALA A 108 -1.46 -11.88 17.98
N VAL A 109 -0.21 -11.89 17.47
CA VAL A 109 0.30 -12.95 16.59
C VAL A 109 1.46 -13.73 17.21
N ALA A 110 1.67 -13.63 18.52
CA ALA A 110 2.81 -14.26 19.22
C ALA A 110 2.83 -15.78 19.09
N ASP A 111 1.67 -16.40 18.91
CA ASP A 111 1.48 -17.85 18.68
C ASP A 111 1.71 -18.27 17.22
N LEU A 112 1.97 -17.33 16.29
CA LEU A 112 2.09 -17.56 14.86
C LEU A 112 3.53 -17.34 14.37
N PRO A 113 4.41 -18.35 14.39
CA PRO A 113 5.86 -18.18 14.13
C PRO A 113 6.19 -17.76 12.68
N HIS A 114 5.24 -17.88 11.77
CA HIS A 114 5.36 -17.48 10.36
C HIS A 114 4.88 -16.06 10.08
N VAL A 115 4.52 -15.29 11.14
CA VAL A 115 4.12 -13.88 11.06
C VAL A 115 5.24 -12.99 11.62
N ARG A 116 5.47 -11.85 10.98
CA ARG A 116 6.42 -10.84 11.45
C ARG A 116 5.84 -9.44 11.30
N ILE A 117 5.93 -8.65 12.36
CA ILE A 117 5.40 -7.28 12.42
C ILE A 117 6.54 -6.29 12.62
N PHE A 118 6.52 -5.19 11.85
CA PHE A 118 7.53 -4.14 11.89
C PHE A 118 6.89 -2.77 11.97
N GLN A 119 7.53 -1.86 12.70
CA GLN A 119 7.21 -0.44 12.60
C GLN A 119 7.97 0.15 11.42
N ASN A 120 7.28 0.92 10.57
CA ASN A 120 7.89 1.66 9.49
C ASN A 120 7.84 3.19 9.74
N ASN A 121 8.43 3.96 8.82
CA ASN A 121 8.55 5.41 8.94
C ASN A 121 7.40 6.18 8.26
N GLY A 122 6.36 5.50 7.78
CA GLY A 122 5.21 6.14 7.13
C GLY A 122 5.39 6.48 5.64
N LYS A 123 6.57 6.30 5.04
CA LYS A 123 6.82 6.65 3.63
C LYS A 123 7.45 5.55 2.79
N ASP A 124 8.18 4.62 3.41
CA ASP A 124 8.86 3.54 2.72
C ASP A 124 8.72 2.20 3.46
N LEU A 125 9.27 1.15 2.87
CA LEU A 125 9.24 -0.22 3.38
C LEU A 125 10.65 -0.76 3.67
N ASP A 126 11.64 0.09 3.86
CA ASP A 126 13.05 -0.32 4.00
C ASP A 126 13.30 -1.21 5.22
N VAL A 127 12.48 -1.07 6.25
CA VAL A 127 12.48 -1.96 7.43
C VAL A 127 12.33 -3.44 7.08
N LEU A 128 11.75 -3.76 5.92
CA LEU A 128 11.55 -5.13 5.45
C LEU A 128 12.79 -5.74 4.78
N GLY A 129 13.87 -4.97 4.57
CA GLY A 129 15.06 -5.45 3.88
C GLY A 129 14.77 -5.96 2.46
N PRO A 130 15.44 -7.01 1.96
CA PRO A 130 15.35 -7.47 0.56
C PRO A 130 14.17 -8.40 0.29
N ILE A 131 13.17 -8.48 1.19
CA ILE A 131 12.04 -9.41 1.06
C ILE A 131 11.21 -9.09 -0.18
N ARG A 132 10.78 -10.14 -0.89
CA ARG A 132 9.90 -10.09 -2.07
C ARG A 132 8.58 -10.77 -1.76
N PHE A 133 7.48 -10.10 -2.12
CA PHE A 133 6.13 -10.55 -1.82
C PHE A 133 5.43 -11.14 -3.04
N ASP A 134 4.57 -12.12 -2.78
CA ASP A 134 3.67 -12.71 -3.77
C ASP A 134 2.33 -11.96 -3.84
N PHE A 135 1.95 -11.28 -2.76
CA PHE A 135 0.75 -10.48 -2.66
C PHE A 135 0.97 -9.37 -1.62
N VAL A 136 0.42 -8.19 -1.86
CA VAL A 136 0.39 -7.08 -0.91
C VAL A 136 -1.05 -6.64 -0.74
N PHE A 137 -1.44 -6.39 0.49
CA PHE A 137 -2.78 -5.97 0.88
C PHE A 137 -2.74 -4.74 1.78
N SER A 138 -3.73 -3.86 1.65
CA SER A 138 -3.96 -2.76 2.57
C SER A 138 -5.44 -2.39 2.58
N SER A 139 -6.04 -2.38 3.76
CA SER A 139 -7.46 -2.06 3.97
C SER A 139 -7.59 -0.97 5.02
N ILE A 140 -8.34 0.08 4.70
CA ILE A 140 -8.64 1.19 5.62
C ILE A 140 -7.36 1.87 6.14
N VAL A 141 -6.38 2.14 5.27
CA VAL A 141 -5.10 2.77 5.61
C VAL A 141 -4.82 3.99 4.75
N PHE A 142 -4.76 3.82 3.41
CA PHE A 142 -4.42 4.92 2.51
C PHE A 142 -5.48 6.03 2.51
N GLN A 143 -6.70 5.73 2.92
CA GLN A 143 -7.75 6.73 3.13
C GLN A 143 -7.47 7.69 4.30
N HIS A 144 -6.49 7.39 5.14
CA HIS A 144 -6.07 8.21 6.29
C HIS A 144 -4.76 8.96 6.05
N ILE A 145 -4.12 8.77 4.90
CA ILE A 145 -2.86 9.45 4.57
C ILE A 145 -3.15 10.80 3.92
N PRO A 146 -2.73 11.92 4.52
CA PRO A 146 -3.06 13.27 4.05
C PRO A 146 -2.21 13.76 2.87
N SER A 147 -1.34 12.92 2.30
CA SER A 147 -0.44 13.27 1.21
C SER A 147 -0.48 12.24 0.07
N ARG A 148 -0.78 12.71 -1.15
CA ARG A 148 -0.68 11.89 -2.37
C ARG A 148 0.74 11.40 -2.62
N GLU A 149 1.75 12.20 -2.30
CA GLU A 149 3.17 11.87 -2.47
C GLU A 149 3.58 10.70 -1.57
N VAL A 150 3.11 10.68 -0.32
CA VAL A 150 3.33 9.57 0.62
C VAL A 150 2.68 8.31 0.10
N ILE A 151 1.43 8.39 -0.36
CA ILE A 151 0.71 7.24 -0.94
C ILE A 151 1.47 6.69 -2.15
N GLU A 152 1.89 7.54 -3.07
CA GLU A 152 2.67 7.11 -4.24
C GLU A 152 4.05 6.55 -3.86
N SER A 153 4.68 7.07 -2.80
CA SER A 153 5.93 6.50 -2.29
C SER A 153 5.74 5.05 -1.85
N TYR A 154 4.70 4.78 -1.04
CA TYR A 154 4.34 3.40 -0.67
C TYR A 154 4.07 2.53 -1.89
N ILE A 155 3.31 3.01 -2.87
CA ILE A 155 2.97 2.23 -4.07
C ILE A 155 4.25 1.89 -4.87
N ARG A 156 5.20 2.83 -5.00
CA ARG A 156 6.51 2.58 -5.65
C ARG A 156 7.34 1.56 -4.87
N GLU A 157 7.34 1.63 -3.53
CA GLU A 157 8.02 0.65 -2.67
C GLU A 157 7.39 -0.74 -2.83
N VAL A 158 6.06 -0.83 -2.85
CA VAL A 158 5.36 -2.08 -3.16
C VAL A 158 5.76 -2.60 -4.54
N HIS A 159 5.81 -1.74 -5.56
CA HIS A 159 6.24 -2.16 -6.90
C HIS A 159 7.64 -2.77 -6.88
N ARG A 160 8.58 -2.18 -6.15
CA ARG A 160 9.95 -2.73 -6.05
C ARG A 160 9.97 -4.10 -5.39
N ARG A 161 9.13 -4.34 -4.37
CA ARG A 161 9.12 -5.55 -3.53
C ARG A 161 8.14 -6.63 -3.97
N LEU A 162 7.11 -6.29 -4.72
CA LEU A 162 6.16 -7.24 -5.26
C LEU A 162 6.81 -8.04 -6.39
N ARG A 163 6.62 -9.35 -6.45
CA ARG A 163 7.10 -10.18 -7.56
C ARG A 163 6.36 -9.83 -8.86
N ARG A 164 7.03 -9.99 -9.99
CA ARG A 164 6.41 -9.73 -11.31
C ARG A 164 5.16 -10.60 -11.52
N GLY A 165 4.15 -10.01 -12.12
CA GLY A 165 2.86 -10.62 -12.36
C GLY A 165 1.93 -10.66 -11.15
N ARG A 166 2.37 -10.21 -9.98
CA ARG A 166 1.65 -10.28 -8.73
C ARG A 166 0.81 -9.04 -8.45
N LEU A 167 -0.12 -9.17 -7.51
CA LEU A 167 -1.16 -8.22 -7.19
C LEU A 167 -0.84 -7.43 -5.90
N PHE A 168 -1.05 -6.12 -5.96
CA PHE A 168 -1.31 -5.25 -4.82
C PHE A 168 -2.79 -4.86 -4.83
N LYS A 169 -3.54 -5.33 -3.84
CA LYS A 169 -4.95 -4.96 -3.61
C LYS A 169 -5.01 -4.02 -2.43
N PHE A 170 -5.58 -2.84 -2.64
CA PHE A 170 -5.65 -1.82 -1.59
C PHE A 170 -6.82 -0.88 -1.82
N GLN A 171 -7.13 -0.11 -0.78
CA GLN A 171 -8.22 0.83 -0.78
C GLN A 171 -7.69 2.25 -0.57
N VAL A 172 -8.28 3.20 -1.29
CA VAL A 172 -8.07 4.64 -1.12
C VAL A 172 -9.40 5.34 -0.84
N GLN A 173 -9.36 6.61 -0.46
CA GLN A 173 -10.55 7.46 -0.36
C GLN A 173 -10.99 7.89 -1.76
N GLY A 174 -12.18 7.48 -2.19
CA GLY A 174 -12.75 7.85 -3.49
C GLY A 174 -13.88 8.88 -3.39
N GLY A 175 -14.45 9.11 -2.20
CA GLY A 175 -15.51 10.09 -1.99
C GLY A 175 -14.98 11.51 -1.85
N SER A 176 -15.82 12.51 -2.18
CA SER A 176 -15.52 13.90 -1.86
C SER A 176 -15.74 14.12 -0.37
N LEU A 177 -14.73 14.56 0.33
CA LEU A 177 -14.81 14.99 1.73
C LEU A 177 -14.33 16.45 1.81
N ASP A 178 -15.00 17.25 2.63
CA ASP A 178 -14.48 18.55 3.05
C ASP A 178 -13.33 18.31 4.04
N ASN A 179 -12.14 18.09 3.53
CA ASN A 179 -10.97 17.72 4.33
C ASN A 179 -10.11 18.94 4.63
N SER A 180 -9.73 19.10 5.89
CA SER A 180 -8.55 19.85 6.26
C SER A 180 -7.30 19.07 5.82
N PRO A 181 -6.30 19.71 5.14
CA PRO A 181 -5.05 19.03 4.75
C PRO A 181 -4.24 18.47 5.92
N GLU A 182 -4.61 18.83 7.16
CA GLU A 182 -3.93 18.42 8.38
C GLU A 182 -4.61 17.25 9.10
N ASP A 183 -5.77 16.80 8.61
CA ASP A 183 -6.52 15.73 9.26
C ASP A 183 -5.95 14.36 8.88
N THR A 184 -5.43 13.62 9.86
CA THR A 184 -4.94 12.25 9.71
C THR A 184 -6.05 11.20 9.85
N TRP A 185 -7.31 11.61 10.04
CA TRP A 185 -8.48 10.74 10.01
C TRP A 185 -9.09 10.67 8.61
N LEU A 186 -9.09 11.78 7.91
CA LEU A 186 -9.57 11.90 6.53
C LEU A 186 -8.38 12.27 5.63
N GLY A 187 -7.90 11.33 4.86
CA GLY A 187 -6.79 11.54 3.93
C GLY A 187 -7.22 12.17 2.60
N VAL A 188 -6.35 12.14 1.63
CA VAL A 188 -6.60 12.68 0.28
C VAL A 188 -7.52 11.80 -0.53
N THR A 189 -8.35 12.41 -1.36
CA THR A 189 -9.30 11.73 -2.25
C THR A 189 -8.71 11.45 -3.62
N PHE A 190 -9.21 10.39 -4.28
CA PHE A 190 -8.83 10.00 -5.63
C PHE A 190 -10.05 9.76 -6.50
N SER A 191 -10.09 10.40 -7.65
CA SER A 191 -11.01 10.07 -8.74
C SER A 191 -10.49 8.85 -9.54
N GLU A 192 -11.34 8.29 -10.40
CA GLU A 192 -10.92 7.18 -11.27
C GLU A 192 -9.76 7.57 -12.22
N PRO A 193 -9.76 8.74 -12.88
CA PRO A 193 -8.60 9.21 -13.65
C PRO A 193 -7.33 9.34 -12.80
N ASP A 194 -7.42 9.85 -11.56
CA ASP A 194 -6.26 9.96 -10.65
C ASP A 194 -5.64 8.60 -10.37
N THR A 195 -6.46 7.57 -10.12
CA THR A 195 -5.96 6.22 -9.79
C THR A 195 -5.35 5.51 -10.99
N GLN A 196 -5.91 5.72 -12.19
CA GLN A 196 -5.33 5.21 -13.44
C GLN A 196 -3.96 5.83 -13.71
N GLU A 197 -3.84 7.14 -13.55
CA GLU A 197 -2.58 7.87 -13.73
C GLU A 197 -1.55 7.49 -12.66
N MET A 198 -1.97 7.35 -11.41
CA MET A 198 -1.12 6.88 -10.30
C MET A 198 -0.58 5.48 -10.57
N ALA A 199 -1.40 4.55 -11.08
CA ALA A 199 -0.96 3.22 -11.47
C ALA A 199 0.18 3.29 -12.49
N LEU A 200 -0.01 4.09 -13.55
CA LEU A 200 1.00 4.27 -14.61
C LEU A 200 2.29 4.88 -14.06
N ARG A 201 2.20 5.97 -13.28
CA ARG A 201 3.37 6.64 -12.67
C ARG A 201 4.16 5.73 -11.73
N CYS A 202 3.47 4.80 -11.06
CA CYS A 202 4.09 3.85 -10.13
C CYS A 202 4.48 2.50 -10.77
N GLY A 203 4.30 2.34 -12.09
CA GLY A 203 4.73 1.14 -12.83
C GLY A 203 3.77 -0.04 -12.78
N PHE A 204 2.53 0.19 -12.36
CA PHE A 204 1.48 -0.82 -12.27
C PHE A 204 0.50 -0.77 -13.45
N GLU A 205 -0.17 -1.88 -13.68
CA GLU A 205 -1.35 -2.01 -14.50
C GLU A 205 -2.56 -2.13 -13.57
N MET A 206 -3.45 -1.13 -13.57
CA MET A 206 -4.74 -1.23 -12.88
C MET A 206 -5.69 -2.05 -13.74
N ARG A 207 -6.14 -3.20 -13.24
CA ARG A 207 -7.04 -4.09 -14.00
C ARG A 207 -8.48 -4.00 -13.51
N TYR A 208 -8.67 -3.78 -12.23
CA TYR A 208 -9.98 -3.69 -11.63
C TYR A 208 -10.00 -2.54 -10.64
N SER A 209 -11.18 -1.96 -10.48
CA SER A 209 -11.50 -1.03 -9.41
C SER A 209 -12.96 -1.18 -9.00
N TYR A 210 -13.28 -0.88 -7.75
CA TYR A 210 -14.64 -0.95 -7.23
C TYR A 210 -14.86 0.13 -6.17
N GLY A 211 -16.04 0.76 -6.17
CA GLY A 211 -16.38 1.76 -5.17
C GLY A 211 -15.88 3.18 -5.47
N ALA A 212 -15.59 3.52 -6.73
CA ALA A 212 -15.27 4.89 -7.13
C ALA A 212 -16.36 5.86 -6.66
N GLY A 213 -15.97 7.02 -6.12
CA GLY A 213 -16.90 8.01 -5.56
C GLY A 213 -17.37 7.68 -4.12
N THR A 214 -16.92 6.61 -3.52
CA THR A 214 -17.21 6.25 -2.13
C THR A 214 -15.96 6.30 -1.25
N GLN A 215 -16.14 6.24 0.08
CA GLN A 215 -15.02 6.14 1.01
C GLN A 215 -14.16 4.90 0.73
N TYR A 216 -14.77 3.81 0.29
CA TYR A 216 -14.11 2.51 0.09
C TYR A 216 -13.86 2.25 -1.39
N TYR A 217 -12.86 2.96 -1.96
CA TYR A 217 -12.48 2.80 -3.35
C TYR A 217 -11.33 1.81 -3.46
N TRP A 218 -11.66 0.56 -3.84
CA TRP A 218 -10.75 -0.56 -3.99
C TRP A 218 -10.04 -0.57 -5.34
N LEU A 219 -8.74 -0.89 -5.34
CA LEU A 219 -7.85 -0.90 -6.50
C LEU A 219 -7.06 -2.21 -6.57
N TRP A 220 -6.98 -2.77 -7.80
CA TRP A 220 -6.17 -3.95 -8.12
C TRP A 220 -5.02 -3.55 -9.03
N PHE A 221 -3.85 -3.37 -8.47
CA PHE A 221 -2.63 -2.99 -9.16
C PHE A 221 -1.76 -4.22 -9.41
N PHE A 222 -1.61 -4.61 -10.68
CA PHE A 222 -0.77 -5.74 -11.07
C PHE A 222 0.61 -5.26 -11.51
N ARG A 223 1.66 -5.84 -10.92
CA ARG A 223 3.00 -5.64 -11.44
C ARG A 223 3.19 -6.48 -12.69
N SER A 224 3.35 -5.87 -13.85
CA SER A 224 3.48 -6.57 -15.13
C SER A 224 4.56 -7.67 -15.10
N LYS A 225 4.28 -8.81 -15.74
CA LYS A 225 5.26 -9.89 -15.95
C LYS A 225 6.37 -9.45 -16.89
N PHE A 226 6.01 -8.68 -17.90
CA PHE A 226 6.90 -8.03 -18.85
C PHE A 226 6.87 -6.53 -18.64
N PRO A 227 7.91 -5.80 -19.09
CA PRO A 227 7.83 -4.35 -19.11
C PRO A 227 6.53 -3.92 -19.80
N SER A 228 5.71 -3.11 -19.13
CA SER A 228 4.43 -2.69 -19.67
C SER A 228 4.63 -1.94 -20.99
N ARG A 229 3.59 -1.89 -21.85
CA ARG A 229 3.63 -1.08 -23.06
C ARG A 229 3.97 0.39 -22.76
N ALA A 230 3.52 0.90 -21.60
CA ALA A 230 3.88 2.22 -21.09
C ALA A 230 5.38 2.30 -20.74
N TRP A 231 5.98 1.28 -20.11
CA TRP A 231 7.43 1.22 -19.84
C TRP A 231 8.23 1.24 -21.16
N TRP A 232 7.85 0.42 -22.15
CA TRP A 232 8.45 0.45 -23.48
C TRP A 232 8.29 1.80 -24.18
N LEU A 233 7.17 2.48 -23.98
CA LEU A 233 6.97 3.82 -24.52
C LEU A 233 7.85 4.84 -23.78
N CYS A 234 7.93 4.82 -22.46
CA CYS A 234 8.81 5.69 -21.68
C CYS A 234 10.29 5.45 -21.99
N GLU A 235 10.74 4.20 -22.08
CA GLU A 235 12.10 3.86 -22.50
C GLU A 235 12.37 4.28 -23.96
N LYS A 236 11.41 4.07 -24.85
CA LYS A 236 11.53 4.48 -26.25
C LYS A 236 11.59 6.01 -26.39
N TYR A 237 10.84 6.76 -25.59
CA TYR A 237 10.93 8.23 -25.53
C TYR A 237 12.24 8.68 -24.90
N TRP A 238 12.71 8.04 -23.84
CA TRP A 238 14.00 8.34 -23.21
C TRP A 238 15.17 8.05 -24.15
N LEU A 239 15.19 6.88 -24.79
CA LEU A 239 16.19 6.51 -25.81
C LEU A 239 16.18 7.48 -27.00
N ARG A 240 14.99 7.93 -27.46
CA ARG A 240 14.89 8.96 -28.48
C ARG A 240 15.45 10.30 -28.02
N ALA A 241 15.14 10.72 -26.83
CA ALA A 241 15.65 11.97 -26.26
C ALA A 241 17.19 11.93 -26.10
N GLU A 242 17.75 10.79 -25.66
CA GLU A 242 19.21 10.58 -25.59
C GLU A 242 19.85 10.55 -26.96
N TYR A 243 19.25 9.88 -27.94
CA TYR A 243 19.71 9.86 -29.31
C TYR A 243 19.74 11.27 -29.94
N HIS A 244 18.70 12.07 -29.71
CA HIS A 244 18.68 13.46 -30.22
C HIS A 244 19.71 14.34 -29.51
N ARG A 245 19.92 14.17 -28.19
CA ARG A 245 20.99 14.84 -27.46
C ARG A 245 22.39 14.46 -27.96
N TRP A 246 22.60 13.17 -28.22
CA TRP A 246 23.85 12.68 -28.77
C TRP A 246 24.10 13.21 -30.20
N ARG A 247 23.10 13.13 -31.08
CA ARG A 247 23.18 13.69 -32.45
C ARG A 247 23.49 15.17 -32.48
N GLY A 248 22.87 15.95 -31.59
CA GLY A 248 23.14 17.38 -31.45
C GLY A 248 24.56 17.70 -30.95
N ARG A 249 25.14 16.80 -30.12
CA ARG A 249 26.55 16.91 -29.68
C ARG A 249 27.53 16.61 -30.83
N VAL A 250 27.30 15.55 -31.57
CA VAL A 250 28.13 15.15 -32.72
C VAL A 250 28.08 16.22 -33.81
N SER A 251 26.90 16.71 -34.17
CA SER A 251 26.76 17.77 -35.20
C SER A 251 27.51 19.05 -34.82
N ARG A 252 27.45 19.46 -33.54
CA ARG A 252 28.21 20.64 -33.06
C ARG A 252 29.72 20.42 -33.01
N ALA A 253 30.17 19.20 -32.79
CA ALA A 253 31.58 18.86 -32.82
C ALA A 253 32.12 18.90 -34.27
N LEU A 254 31.36 18.39 -35.25
CA LEU A 254 31.72 18.41 -36.68
C LEU A 254 31.67 19.81 -37.30
N GLN A 255 30.92 20.76 -36.76
CA GLN A 255 30.91 22.16 -37.21
C GLN A 255 32.08 22.98 -36.66
N ARG A 256 32.89 22.44 -35.74
CA ARG A 256 34.05 23.07 -35.14
C ARG A 256 35.38 22.54 -35.70
N LEU A 257 35.31 21.62 -36.61
CA LEU A 257 36.43 21.12 -37.45
C LEU A 257 36.39 21.76 -38.86
#